data_d3e0c0fb45b4cda4d4d3030542d5b070
#
_entry.id   d3e0c0fb45b4cda4d4d3030542d5b070
#
_cell.length_a   1.000
_cell.length_b   1.000
_cell.length_c   1.000
_cell.angle_alpha   90.00
_cell.angle_beta   90.00
_cell.angle_gamma   90.00
#
_symmetry.space_group_name_H-M   'P 1'
#
loop_
_entity.id
_entity.type
_entity.pdbx_description
1 polymer ?
#
loop_
_entity_poly.entity_id
_entity_poly.type
_entity_poly.pdbx_seq_one_letter_code
_entity_poly.pdbx_strand_id
1 'polypeptide(L)'
;MAERTFGWVQEAYKISSLKRVIKLFLLNSDVNRELRFDKIPRLVSQEYGRDAFIKELSEERIHIPYQHLKGKGTPKGYTRSNAPCSGIVQAALPGQRKEYQSDWPADSFLRWGVSVGLLDYDRQSDECSLSELGEQYAHTEDGSDEEEDILKRAFLSYPPVCRIMLLLENSEPLTKFEIGEQLGFIGEAGFTSIPQHLILQGLSEISDAKERNKLLSDTEGTSDKYARTICSWLKQLGWVTQVNKTVSTILNEEEYSDTIAQSYQITLKGLRMIKHIKGISKFAKIPKRVMWDMLATKAIDRDYLRNRRTHFLNALQSDFRSLAYLQKYLEVRGISESESTIADDLSSFDNIGLSIAVKQNQYKVTDTIVGLRIPAQIQNIAKSDFSIIKDNIRRKLQYVNHKYLLLIDLGFDSDSNRDYEIQTAELLTTELAFKGARLGDTRKPDVCVYYGENGLIIDNKAYSKGYSLPMSQADEMVRYIEENKARQSSINPNQWWKIFEDTVCNFNYAFVSGEFTGGFKDRLNNICERTRVSGGAINTINLLLLAEELKSGRMSYPKCFSYFDTNDEVHIPTYRDDDYEIHRSMAAEKSVEYGSQHGVN
;
A
#
# COMPACT_ATOMS: atom_id res chain seq x y z
N MET A 1 23.57 4.90 2.56
CA MET A 1 23.26 3.81 1.62
C MET A 1 21.94 4.16 0.93
N ALA A 2 21.84 4.06 -0.39
CA ALA A 2 20.58 4.37 -1.07
C ALA A 2 19.50 3.33 -0.63
N GLU A 3 18.37 3.82 -0.14
CA GLU A 3 17.26 2.96 0.23
C GLU A 3 16.54 2.46 -1.02
N ARG A 4 16.66 1.17 -1.27
CA ARG A 4 15.96 0.46 -2.34
C ARG A 4 14.88 -0.43 -1.74
N THR A 5 13.70 -0.45 -2.33
CA THR A 5 12.62 -1.34 -1.93
C THR A 5 12.32 -2.31 -3.05
N PHE A 6 12.75 -3.55 -2.89
CA PHE A 6 12.46 -4.64 -3.81
C PHE A 6 11.29 -5.50 -3.32
N GLY A 7 10.80 -6.36 -4.20
CA GLY A 7 9.77 -7.34 -3.87
C GLY A 7 8.33 -6.91 -4.11
N TRP A 8 8.06 -5.59 -4.31
CA TRP A 8 6.74 -5.08 -4.68
C TRP A 8 6.85 -4.12 -5.85
N VAL A 9 6.16 -4.42 -6.95
CA VAL A 9 6.32 -3.74 -8.23
C VAL A 9 5.02 -3.11 -8.68
N GLN A 10 5.12 -1.86 -9.12
CA GLN A 10 4.02 -1.10 -9.73
C GLN A 10 4.46 -0.60 -11.11
N GLU A 11 3.51 -0.37 -12.01
CA GLU A 11 3.68 0.36 -13.28
C GLU A 11 4.65 -0.23 -14.31
N ALA A 12 5.18 -1.43 -14.10
CA ALA A 12 5.95 -2.18 -15.10
C ALA A 12 5.07 -3.30 -15.68
N TYR A 13 4.51 -3.09 -16.88
CA TYR A 13 3.45 -3.97 -17.40
C TYR A 13 3.91 -4.92 -18.50
N LYS A 14 4.89 -4.55 -19.36
CA LYS A 14 5.22 -5.28 -20.57
C LYS A 14 6.38 -6.24 -20.36
N ILE A 15 6.16 -7.55 -20.56
CA ILE A 15 7.20 -8.59 -20.49
C ILE A 15 8.26 -8.37 -21.56
N SER A 16 7.89 -7.94 -22.77
CA SER A 16 8.87 -7.59 -23.83
C SER A 16 9.79 -6.42 -23.42
N SER A 17 9.29 -5.44 -22.69
CA SER A 17 10.14 -4.36 -22.13
C SER A 17 11.05 -4.88 -21.02
N LEU A 18 10.60 -5.81 -20.19
CA LEU A 18 11.46 -6.48 -19.21
C LEU A 18 12.58 -7.22 -19.93
N LYS A 19 12.29 -7.97 -21.00
CA LYS A 19 13.31 -8.68 -21.79
C LYS A 19 14.36 -7.72 -22.35
N ARG A 20 13.95 -6.53 -22.83
CA ARG A 20 14.90 -5.50 -23.26
C ARG A 20 15.83 -5.04 -22.12
N VAL A 21 15.27 -4.84 -20.91
CA VAL A 21 16.08 -4.48 -19.73
C VAL A 21 17.07 -5.59 -19.37
N ILE A 22 16.68 -6.86 -19.47
CA ILE A 22 17.58 -8.00 -19.22
C ILE A 22 18.66 -8.07 -20.29
N LYS A 23 18.32 -7.94 -21.57
CA LYS A 23 19.26 -7.99 -22.70
C LYS A 23 20.30 -6.87 -22.68
N LEU A 24 20.07 -5.73 -22.03
CA LEU A 24 21.09 -4.66 -21.93
C LEU A 24 22.35 -5.12 -21.18
N PHE A 25 22.22 -6.08 -20.24
CA PHE A 25 23.33 -6.65 -19.47
C PHE A 25 24.08 -7.77 -20.22
N LEU A 26 23.60 -8.20 -21.37
CA LEU A 26 24.26 -9.19 -22.19
C LEU A 26 25.13 -8.51 -23.26
N LEU A 27 26.45 -8.57 -23.10
CA LEU A 27 27.40 -7.94 -24.01
C LEU A 27 27.12 -8.37 -25.47
N ASN A 28 27.09 -7.40 -26.36
CA ASN A 28 26.83 -7.58 -27.80
C ASN A 28 25.43 -8.14 -28.17
N SER A 29 24.47 -8.17 -27.23
CA SER A 29 23.07 -8.34 -27.61
C SER A 29 22.62 -7.21 -28.55
N ASP A 30 21.50 -7.40 -29.23
CA ASP A 30 20.88 -6.38 -30.08
C ASP A 30 20.61 -5.07 -29.30
N VAL A 31 20.07 -5.19 -28.07
CA VAL A 31 19.77 -4.06 -27.19
C VAL A 31 21.04 -3.38 -26.67
N ASN A 32 22.06 -4.18 -26.25
CA ASN A 32 23.32 -3.63 -25.75
C ASN A 32 24.04 -2.83 -26.85
N ARG A 33 24.09 -3.35 -28.09
CA ARG A 33 24.68 -2.65 -29.24
C ARG A 33 23.89 -1.37 -29.59
N GLU A 34 22.55 -1.45 -29.64
CA GLU A 34 21.69 -0.29 -29.89
C GLU A 34 21.96 0.83 -28.86
N LEU A 35 22.08 0.48 -27.57
CA LEU A 35 22.37 1.45 -26.51
C LEU A 35 23.74 2.07 -26.67
N ARG A 36 24.79 1.28 -26.90
CA ARG A 36 26.18 1.76 -26.98
C ARG A 36 26.45 2.63 -28.21
N PHE A 37 25.89 2.27 -29.35
CA PHE A 37 26.26 2.89 -30.64
C PHE A 37 25.24 3.87 -31.19
N ASP A 38 23.98 3.88 -30.68
CA ASP A 38 22.94 4.81 -31.12
C ASP A 38 22.32 5.58 -29.97
N LYS A 39 21.59 4.92 -29.08
CA LYS A 39 20.69 5.61 -28.16
C LYS A 39 21.40 6.45 -27.11
N ILE A 40 22.40 5.90 -26.41
CA ILE A 40 23.11 6.65 -25.37
C ILE A 40 23.90 7.82 -25.97
N PRO A 41 24.67 7.66 -27.06
CA PRO A 41 25.34 8.78 -27.71
C PRO A 41 24.42 9.94 -28.10
N ARG A 42 23.18 9.64 -28.52
CA ARG A 42 22.22 10.62 -29.00
C ARG A 42 21.31 11.19 -27.91
N LEU A 43 20.87 10.39 -26.95
CA LEU A 43 19.85 10.75 -25.97
C LEU A 43 20.42 11.26 -24.64
N VAL A 44 21.61 10.81 -24.25
CA VAL A 44 22.22 11.14 -22.96
C VAL A 44 23.31 12.18 -23.16
N SER A 45 23.19 13.31 -22.46
CA SER A 45 24.26 14.31 -22.49
C SER A 45 25.46 13.90 -21.66
N GLN A 46 26.62 14.53 -21.91
CA GLN A 46 27.85 14.24 -21.19
C GLN A 46 27.74 14.52 -19.68
N GLU A 47 26.99 15.53 -19.29
CA GLU A 47 26.72 15.90 -17.89
C GLU A 47 25.95 14.82 -17.11
N TYR A 48 25.21 13.94 -17.83
CA TYR A 48 24.50 12.80 -17.25
C TYR A 48 25.30 11.49 -17.30
N GLY A 49 26.53 11.49 -17.81
CA GLY A 49 27.45 10.37 -17.74
C GLY A 49 27.47 9.49 -19.00
N ARG A 50 27.23 10.05 -20.19
CA ARG A 50 27.24 9.33 -21.48
C ARG A 50 28.40 8.36 -21.63
N ASP A 51 29.63 8.83 -21.44
CA ASP A 51 30.84 8.00 -21.69
C ASP A 51 31.01 6.91 -20.62
N ALA A 52 30.61 7.19 -19.37
CA ALA A 52 30.59 6.20 -18.30
C ALA A 52 29.60 5.07 -18.63
N PHE A 53 28.39 5.39 -19.10
CA PHE A 53 27.39 4.41 -19.48
C PHE A 53 27.84 3.53 -20.63
N ILE A 54 28.47 4.11 -21.66
CA ILE A 54 29.04 3.36 -22.78
C ILE A 54 30.15 2.41 -22.32
N LYS A 55 31.02 2.90 -21.41
CA LYS A 55 32.09 2.08 -20.84
C LYS A 55 31.53 0.90 -20.05
N GLU A 56 30.59 1.15 -19.13
CA GLU A 56 29.94 0.10 -18.30
C GLU A 56 29.27 -0.98 -19.16
N LEU A 57 28.54 -0.59 -20.21
CA LEU A 57 27.91 -1.50 -21.15
C LEU A 57 28.90 -2.27 -22.05
N SER A 58 30.19 -1.88 -22.07
CA SER A 58 31.23 -2.50 -22.88
C SER A 58 32.07 -3.54 -22.12
N GLU A 59 31.81 -3.69 -20.81
CA GLU A 59 32.54 -4.66 -19.98
C GLU A 59 32.10 -6.08 -20.28
N GLU A 60 33.01 -7.04 -20.15
CA GLU A 60 32.74 -8.48 -20.39
C GLU A 60 31.71 -9.02 -19.36
N ARG A 61 31.82 -8.57 -18.11
CA ARG A 61 30.84 -8.81 -17.07
C ARG A 61 30.23 -7.48 -16.67
N ILE A 62 29.00 -7.26 -17.07
CA ILE A 62 28.29 -5.99 -16.91
C ILE A 62 27.75 -5.86 -15.48
N HIS A 63 28.38 -5.00 -14.69
CA HIS A 63 27.92 -4.56 -13.38
C HIS A 63 27.70 -3.03 -13.44
N ILE A 64 26.47 -2.59 -13.23
CA ILE A 64 26.12 -1.19 -13.42
C ILE A 64 25.51 -0.62 -12.12
N PRO A 65 26.01 0.54 -11.64
CA PRO A 65 25.39 1.25 -10.52
C PRO A 65 23.90 1.47 -10.76
N TYR A 66 23.10 1.18 -9.77
CA TYR A 66 21.63 1.27 -9.88
C TYR A 66 21.18 2.67 -10.31
N GLN A 67 21.86 3.69 -9.84
CA GLN A 67 21.56 5.07 -10.21
C GLN A 67 21.84 5.35 -11.69
N HIS A 68 22.86 4.74 -12.29
CA HIS A 68 23.15 4.85 -13.74
C HIS A 68 22.10 4.15 -14.58
N LEU A 69 21.59 3.03 -14.10
CA LEU A 69 20.47 2.32 -14.74
C LEU A 69 19.18 3.12 -14.69
N LYS A 70 18.77 3.55 -13.49
CA LYS A 70 17.53 4.28 -13.27
C LYS A 70 17.55 5.69 -13.86
N GLY A 71 18.68 6.40 -13.71
CA GLY A 71 18.83 7.81 -14.01
C GLY A 71 18.39 8.74 -12.86
N LYS A 72 18.58 10.03 -13.06
CA LYS A 72 18.19 11.07 -12.11
C LYS A 72 16.68 11.32 -12.19
N GLY A 73 16.09 11.76 -11.08
CA GLY A 73 14.71 12.25 -11.04
C GLY A 73 14.51 13.48 -11.94
N THR A 74 13.27 13.87 -12.11
CA THR A 74 12.91 15.05 -12.92
C THR A 74 13.58 16.32 -12.36
N PRO A 75 14.47 17.02 -13.11
CA PRO A 75 15.14 18.20 -12.62
C PRO A 75 14.17 19.38 -12.40
N LYS A 76 14.56 20.33 -11.55
CA LYS A 76 13.77 21.55 -11.31
C LYS A 76 13.53 22.30 -12.64
N GLY A 77 12.31 22.72 -12.89
CA GLY A 77 11.91 23.40 -14.14
C GLY A 77 11.49 22.46 -15.28
N TYR A 78 11.58 21.15 -15.09
CA TYR A 78 11.13 20.16 -16.04
C TYR A 78 9.86 19.44 -15.52
N THR A 79 9.11 18.87 -16.46
CA THR A 79 8.04 17.89 -16.18
C THR A 79 8.55 16.49 -16.57
N ARG A 80 7.88 15.44 -16.11
CA ARG A 80 8.24 14.07 -16.51
C ARG A 80 8.24 13.87 -18.03
N SER A 81 7.37 14.61 -18.75
CA SER A 81 7.24 14.49 -20.21
C SER A 81 8.40 15.13 -20.97
N ASN A 82 9.09 16.14 -20.42
CA ASN A 82 10.17 16.86 -21.09
C ASN A 82 11.54 16.76 -20.38
N ALA A 83 11.61 16.07 -19.23
CA ALA A 83 12.88 15.84 -18.55
C ALA A 83 13.89 15.11 -19.45
N PRO A 84 15.19 15.46 -19.41
CA PRO A 84 16.24 14.82 -20.21
C PRO A 84 16.43 13.35 -19.84
N CYS A 85 17.00 12.58 -20.78
CA CYS A 85 17.41 11.20 -20.52
C CYS A 85 18.70 11.18 -19.70
N SER A 86 18.68 10.54 -18.56
CA SER A 86 19.78 10.51 -17.60
C SER A 86 20.08 9.11 -17.06
N GLY A 87 19.54 8.06 -17.70
CA GLY A 87 19.71 6.66 -17.28
C GLY A 87 19.68 5.68 -18.43
N ILE A 88 20.39 4.56 -18.25
CA ILE A 88 20.53 3.52 -19.28
C ILE A 88 19.19 2.83 -19.57
N VAL A 89 18.43 2.46 -18.53
CA VAL A 89 17.10 1.84 -18.69
C VAL A 89 16.09 2.83 -19.25
N GLN A 90 16.22 4.13 -18.93
CA GLN A 90 15.42 5.17 -19.59
C GLN A 90 15.63 5.12 -21.11
N ALA A 91 16.90 5.13 -21.56
CA ALA A 91 17.25 5.07 -22.97
C ALA A 91 16.81 3.74 -23.64
N ALA A 92 16.87 2.63 -22.92
CA ALA A 92 16.50 1.30 -23.43
C ALA A 92 15.00 1.19 -23.74
N LEU A 93 14.14 1.89 -23.01
CA LEU A 93 12.69 1.72 -23.09
C LEU A 93 12.01 2.89 -23.83
N PRO A 94 11.12 2.60 -24.79
CA PRO A 94 10.38 3.65 -25.49
C PRO A 94 9.37 4.32 -24.54
N GLY A 95 9.31 5.65 -24.56
CA GLY A 95 8.31 6.45 -23.87
C GLY A 95 7.02 6.61 -24.66
N GLN A 96 5.97 7.11 -24.02
CA GLN A 96 4.68 7.37 -24.69
C GLN A 96 4.70 8.62 -25.57
N ARG A 97 5.43 9.66 -25.14
CA ARG A 97 5.47 10.98 -25.79
C ARG A 97 6.87 11.37 -26.27
N LYS A 98 7.87 10.63 -25.92
CA LYS A 98 9.27 10.82 -26.28
C LYS A 98 9.95 9.48 -26.49
N GLU A 99 11.13 9.46 -27.10
CA GLU A 99 11.83 8.23 -27.50
C GLU A 99 12.34 7.39 -26.31
N TYR A 100 12.32 7.92 -25.08
CA TYR A 100 12.81 7.28 -23.87
C TYR A 100 11.83 7.43 -22.71
N GLN A 101 11.96 6.59 -21.69
CA GLN A 101 11.14 6.62 -20.50
C GLN A 101 11.64 7.65 -19.45
N SER A 102 10.80 7.96 -18.47
CA SER A 102 11.22 8.66 -17.24
C SER A 102 11.89 7.68 -16.25
N ASP A 103 12.47 8.23 -15.20
CA ASP A 103 13.13 7.48 -14.12
C ASP A 103 12.20 6.52 -13.37
N TRP A 104 10.93 6.88 -13.18
CA TRP A 104 9.98 6.05 -12.44
C TRP A 104 9.66 4.70 -13.12
N PRO A 105 9.28 4.63 -14.42
CA PRO A 105 9.17 3.34 -15.10
C PRO A 105 10.49 2.59 -15.19
N ALA A 106 11.62 3.28 -15.37
CA ALA A 106 12.94 2.64 -15.38
C ALA A 106 13.22 1.92 -14.05
N ASP A 107 12.96 2.58 -12.92
CA ASP A 107 13.05 2.00 -11.57
C ASP A 107 12.12 0.78 -11.41
N SER A 108 10.88 0.89 -11.90
CA SER A 108 9.89 -0.19 -11.79
C SER A 108 10.31 -1.45 -12.56
N PHE A 109 10.90 -1.33 -13.74
CA PHE A 109 11.43 -2.47 -14.50
C PHE A 109 12.66 -3.09 -13.84
N LEU A 110 13.56 -2.30 -13.25
CA LEU A 110 14.69 -2.81 -12.48
C LEU A 110 14.21 -3.59 -11.25
N ARG A 111 13.30 -3.02 -10.48
CA ARG A 111 12.68 -3.71 -9.34
C ARG A 111 12.01 -5.01 -9.75
N TRP A 112 11.34 -5.02 -10.90
CA TRP A 112 10.72 -6.22 -11.43
C TRP A 112 11.75 -7.28 -11.75
N GLY A 113 12.79 -6.96 -12.53
CA GLY A 113 13.87 -7.89 -12.89
C GLY A 113 14.53 -8.51 -11.66
N VAL A 114 14.81 -7.70 -10.63
CA VAL A 114 15.39 -8.17 -9.35
C VAL A 114 14.39 -9.04 -8.58
N SER A 115 13.11 -8.64 -8.51
CA SER A 115 12.09 -9.34 -7.71
C SER A 115 11.78 -10.74 -8.25
N VAL A 116 11.79 -10.93 -9.57
CA VAL A 116 11.57 -12.25 -10.20
C VAL A 116 12.86 -13.04 -10.44
N GLY A 117 14.01 -12.50 -10.01
CA GLY A 117 15.30 -13.19 -10.06
C GLY A 117 15.98 -13.25 -11.43
N LEU A 118 15.62 -12.36 -12.36
CA LEU A 118 16.31 -12.19 -13.64
C LEU A 118 17.51 -11.25 -13.55
N LEU A 119 17.54 -10.38 -12.53
CA LEU A 119 18.69 -9.55 -12.18
C LEU A 119 19.11 -9.85 -10.74
N ASP A 120 20.41 -9.79 -10.51
CA ASP A 120 20.99 -9.75 -9.18
C ASP A 120 21.29 -8.31 -8.78
N TYR A 121 21.14 -8.01 -7.50
CA TYR A 121 21.44 -6.70 -6.91
C TYR A 121 22.39 -6.89 -5.73
N ASP A 122 23.54 -6.24 -5.81
CA ASP A 122 24.48 -6.15 -4.70
C ASP A 122 24.22 -4.87 -3.88
N ARG A 123 23.83 -5.07 -2.62
CA ARG A 123 23.53 -3.97 -1.70
C ARG A 123 24.77 -3.20 -1.25
N GLN A 124 25.96 -3.82 -1.28
CA GLN A 124 27.20 -3.16 -0.83
C GLN A 124 27.72 -2.17 -1.87
N SER A 125 27.74 -2.58 -3.14
CA SER A 125 28.18 -1.73 -4.26
C SER A 125 27.05 -0.87 -4.85
N ASP A 126 25.78 -1.13 -4.51
CA ASP A 126 24.56 -0.56 -5.15
C ASP A 126 24.52 -0.82 -6.65
N GLU A 127 24.90 -2.04 -7.08
CA GLU A 127 25.00 -2.42 -8.48
C GLU A 127 24.03 -3.54 -8.85
N CYS A 128 23.58 -3.53 -10.11
CA CYS A 128 22.86 -4.65 -10.73
C CYS A 128 23.73 -5.37 -11.75
N SER A 129 23.52 -6.67 -11.83
CA SER A 129 24.10 -7.56 -12.83
C SER A 129 23.09 -8.61 -13.29
N LEU A 130 23.43 -9.33 -14.33
CA LEU A 130 22.62 -10.43 -14.84
C LEU A 130 22.69 -11.62 -13.88
N SER A 131 21.54 -12.20 -13.51
CA SER A 131 21.52 -13.48 -12.83
C SER A 131 21.72 -14.62 -13.83
N GLU A 132 22.02 -15.84 -13.36
CA GLU A 132 22.08 -17.03 -14.21
C GLU A 132 20.75 -17.26 -14.97
N LEU A 133 19.61 -17.10 -14.31
CA LEU A 133 18.29 -17.21 -14.94
C LEU A 133 18.05 -16.09 -15.96
N GLY A 134 18.53 -14.88 -15.66
CA GLY A 134 18.44 -13.74 -16.56
C GLY A 134 19.31 -13.90 -17.80
N GLU A 135 20.50 -14.51 -17.68
CA GLU A 135 21.35 -14.81 -18.80
C GLU A 135 20.68 -15.84 -19.73
N GLN A 136 20.14 -16.93 -19.17
CA GLN A 136 19.33 -17.89 -19.93
C GLN A 136 18.19 -17.18 -20.66
N TYR A 137 17.43 -16.30 -19.97
CA TYR A 137 16.32 -15.55 -20.54
C TYR A 137 16.74 -14.62 -21.68
N ALA A 138 17.90 -13.94 -21.54
CA ALA A 138 18.41 -13.03 -22.57
C ALA A 138 18.73 -13.71 -23.89
N HIS A 139 19.08 -15.02 -23.86
CA HIS A 139 19.40 -15.83 -25.04
C HIS A 139 18.18 -16.47 -25.71
N THR A 140 17.01 -16.51 -25.06
CA THR A 140 15.84 -17.17 -25.66
C THR A 140 15.28 -16.40 -26.86
N GLU A 141 14.72 -17.14 -27.82
CA GLU A 141 13.86 -16.56 -28.86
C GLU A 141 12.47 -16.22 -28.29
N ASP A 142 11.88 -15.16 -28.83
CA ASP A 142 10.56 -14.71 -28.37
C ASP A 142 9.49 -15.76 -28.75
N GLY A 143 8.71 -16.18 -27.73
CA GLY A 143 7.64 -17.16 -27.88
C GLY A 143 8.10 -18.60 -27.93
N SER A 144 9.40 -18.90 -27.67
CA SER A 144 9.91 -20.27 -27.59
C SER A 144 9.46 -21.00 -26.31
N ASP A 145 9.43 -22.34 -26.35
CA ASP A 145 9.14 -23.15 -25.16
C ASP A 145 10.16 -22.92 -24.04
N GLU A 146 11.41 -22.62 -24.41
CA GLU A 146 12.47 -22.28 -23.46
C GLU A 146 12.20 -20.97 -22.74
N GLU A 147 11.77 -19.94 -23.48
CA GLU A 147 11.33 -18.68 -22.86
C GLU A 147 10.17 -18.90 -21.90
N GLU A 148 9.17 -19.70 -22.30
CA GLU A 148 8.03 -20.01 -21.45
C GLU A 148 8.44 -20.74 -20.17
N ASP A 149 9.39 -21.67 -20.22
CA ASP A 149 9.90 -22.38 -19.04
C ASP A 149 10.65 -21.45 -18.09
N ILE A 150 11.48 -20.55 -18.61
CA ILE A 150 12.20 -19.57 -17.80
C ILE A 150 11.23 -18.59 -17.13
N LEU A 151 10.27 -18.05 -17.89
CA LEU A 151 9.24 -17.16 -17.34
C LEU A 151 8.39 -17.86 -16.27
N LYS A 152 8.05 -19.14 -16.48
CA LYS A 152 7.37 -19.95 -15.47
C LYS A 152 8.20 -20.02 -14.18
N ARG A 153 9.49 -20.36 -14.26
CA ARG A 153 10.37 -20.41 -13.08
C ARG A 153 10.50 -19.07 -12.38
N ALA A 154 10.72 -17.98 -13.14
CA ALA A 154 10.86 -16.64 -12.63
C ALA A 154 9.58 -16.16 -11.91
N PHE A 155 8.42 -16.27 -12.54
CA PHE A 155 7.18 -15.75 -11.99
C PHE A 155 6.62 -16.61 -10.84
N LEU A 156 6.72 -17.94 -10.91
CA LEU A 156 6.30 -18.80 -9.80
C LEU A 156 7.27 -18.80 -8.62
N SER A 157 8.50 -18.28 -8.79
CA SER A 157 9.40 -18.00 -7.66
C SER A 157 9.00 -16.74 -6.88
N TYR A 158 8.20 -15.84 -7.48
CA TYR A 158 7.77 -14.59 -6.87
C TYR A 158 6.47 -14.79 -6.08
N PRO A 159 6.49 -14.71 -4.73
CA PRO A 159 5.36 -15.09 -3.89
C PRO A 159 4.04 -14.37 -4.22
N PRO A 160 3.98 -13.04 -4.48
CA PRO A 160 2.71 -12.36 -4.78
C PRO A 160 1.99 -12.90 -6.04
N VAL A 161 2.72 -13.39 -7.03
CA VAL A 161 2.15 -14.11 -8.19
C VAL A 161 1.41 -15.37 -7.71
N CYS A 162 2.03 -16.12 -6.81
CA CYS A 162 1.43 -17.34 -6.29
C CYS A 162 0.17 -17.06 -5.47
N ARG A 163 0.18 -15.98 -4.65
CA ARG A 163 -1.02 -15.55 -3.91
C ARG A 163 -2.19 -15.27 -4.86
N ILE A 164 -1.99 -14.43 -5.87
CA ILE A 164 -3.04 -14.07 -6.82
C ILE A 164 -3.56 -15.31 -7.56
N MET A 165 -2.68 -16.19 -8.01
CA MET A 165 -3.07 -17.42 -8.69
C MET A 165 -3.93 -18.32 -7.80
N LEU A 166 -3.59 -18.46 -6.51
CA LEU A 166 -4.36 -19.25 -5.54
C LEU A 166 -5.72 -18.61 -5.22
N LEU A 167 -5.79 -17.27 -5.11
CA LEU A 167 -7.06 -16.57 -4.92
C LEU A 167 -8.03 -16.81 -6.08
N LEU A 168 -7.52 -16.89 -7.31
CA LEU A 168 -8.32 -17.09 -8.51
C LEU A 168 -8.68 -18.57 -8.78
N GLU A 169 -8.08 -19.54 -8.08
CA GLU A 169 -8.20 -20.98 -8.40
C GLU A 169 -9.65 -21.50 -8.45
N ASN A 170 -10.45 -21.17 -7.44
CA ASN A 170 -11.82 -21.68 -7.28
C ASN A 170 -12.85 -20.55 -7.20
N SER A 171 -12.47 -19.36 -7.62
CA SER A 171 -13.30 -18.17 -7.47
C SER A 171 -13.99 -17.81 -8.78
N GLU A 172 -15.17 -17.21 -8.68
CA GLU A 172 -15.67 -16.34 -9.72
C GLU A 172 -14.62 -15.26 -10.02
N PRO A 173 -14.71 -14.57 -11.17
CA PRO A 173 -13.77 -13.50 -11.46
C PRO A 173 -13.62 -12.53 -10.29
N LEU A 174 -12.39 -12.17 -9.93
CA LEU A 174 -12.12 -11.19 -8.87
C LEU A 174 -11.68 -9.87 -9.48
N THR A 175 -12.19 -8.76 -8.95
CA THR A 175 -11.74 -7.42 -9.29
C THR A 175 -10.35 -7.17 -8.72
N LYS A 176 -9.63 -6.16 -9.26
CA LYS A 176 -8.34 -5.73 -8.69
C LYS A 176 -8.44 -5.34 -7.20
N PHE A 177 -9.60 -4.82 -6.77
CA PHE A 177 -9.87 -4.43 -5.39
C PHE A 177 -10.02 -5.64 -4.47
N GLU A 178 -10.84 -6.64 -4.88
CA GLU A 178 -10.99 -7.90 -4.13
C GLU A 178 -9.67 -8.68 -4.00
N ILE A 179 -8.81 -8.60 -5.01
CA ILE A 179 -7.45 -9.17 -4.96
C ILE A 179 -6.55 -8.31 -4.06
N GLY A 180 -6.58 -6.99 -4.22
CA GLY A 180 -5.75 -6.04 -3.47
C GLY A 180 -5.98 -6.13 -1.97
N GLU A 181 -7.22 -6.26 -1.53
CA GLU A 181 -7.59 -6.43 -0.12
C GLU A 181 -6.92 -7.65 0.55
N GLN A 182 -6.60 -8.67 -0.25
CA GLN A 182 -6.00 -9.92 0.23
C GLN A 182 -4.48 -10.00 -0.01
N LEU A 183 -3.82 -8.87 -0.34
CA LEU A 183 -2.38 -8.80 -0.57
C LEU A 183 -1.66 -8.00 0.50
N GLY A 184 -0.50 -8.50 0.93
CA GLY A 184 0.44 -7.77 1.76
C GLY A 184 0.29 -8.00 3.25
N PHE A 185 0.77 -7.05 4.05
CA PHE A 185 0.82 -7.16 5.51
C PHE A 185 -0.36 -6.44 6.17
N ILE A 186 -1.02 -7.15 7.08
CA ILE A 186 -2.21 -6.67 7.79
C ILE A 186 -1.88 -5.42 8.62
N GLY A 187 -2.68 -4.36 8.46
CA GLY A 187 -2.55 -3.14 9.24
C GLY A 187 -1.34 -2.28 8.88
N GLU A 188 -0.75 -2.43 7.69
CA GLU A 188 0.35 -1.60 7.21
C GLU A 188 -0.06 -0.65 6.09
N ALA A 189 0.30 0.64 6.21
CA ALA A 189 -0.01 1.68 5.23
C ALA A 189 0.62 1.46 3.84
N GLY A 190 1.61 0.57 3.74
CA GLY A 190 2.18 0.13 2.45
C GLY A 190 1.29 -0.82 1.66
N PHE A 191 0.18 -1.29 2.22
CA PHE A 191 -0.71 -2.29 1.64
C PHE A 191 -2.19 -1.88 1.76
N THR A 192 -2.50 -0.68 1.27
CA THR A 192 -3.88 -0.18 1.22
C THR A 192 -4.63 -0.77 0.04
N SER A 193 -5.91 -1.06 0.24
CA SER A 193 -6.88 -1.38 -0.82
C SER A 193 -8.12 -0.53 -0.63
N ILE A 194 -8.82 -0.23 -1.71
CA ILE A 194 -10.04 0.56 -1.66
C ILE A 194 -11.24 -0.37 -1.61
N PRO A 195 -12.08 -0.26 -0.57
CA PRO A 195 -13.29 -1.07 -0.47
C PRO A 195 -14.20 -0.89 -1.69
N GLN A 196 -14.62 -2.02 -2.27
CA GLN A 196 -15.39 -2.02 -3.52
C GLN A 196 -16.70 -1.24 -3.41
N HIS A 197 -17.40 -1.29 -2.27
CA HIS A 197 -18.64 -0.55 -2.07
C HIS A 197 -18.45 0.97 -2.11
N LEU A 198 -17.30 1.50 -1.63
CA LEU A 198 -16.97 2.94 -1.74
C LEU A 198 -16.68 3.35 -3.19
N ILE A 199 -16.09 2.45 -3.99
CA ILE A 199 -15.93 2.67 -5.43
C ILE A 199 -17.30 2.76 -6.10
N LEU A 200 -18.20 1.81 -5.81
CA LEU A 200 -19.54 1.79 -6.39
C LEU A 200 -20.35 3.04 -5.99
N GLN A 201 -20.22 3.49 -4.74
CA GLN A 201 -20.83 4.73 -4.30
C GLN A 201 -20.33 5.94 -5.12
N GLY A 202 -19.02 6.09 -5.28
CA GLY A 202 -18.46 7.16 -6.11
C GLY A 202 -18.92 7.07 -7.57
N LEU A 203 -19.07 5.86 -8.13
CA LEU A 203 -19.55 5.65 -9.48
C LEU A 203 -21.03 5.99 -9.64
N SER A 204 -21.87 5.82 -8.63
CA SER A 204 -23.30 6.14 -8.69
C SER A 204 -23.57 7.64 -8.89
N GLU A 205 -22.65 8.48 -8.47
CA GLU A 205 -22.74 9.94 -8.60
C GLU A 205 -22.27 10.47 -9.97
N ILE A 206 -21.59 9.62 -10.81
CA ILE A 206 -20.95 10.02 -12.06
C ILE A 206 -21.65 9.39 -13.26
N SER A 207 -22.20 10.22 -14.16
CA SER A 207 -22.80 9.76 -15.41
C SER A 207 -21.82 9.74 -16.61
N ASP A 208 -20.78 10.58 -16.59
CA ASP A 208 -19.80 10.68 -17.69
C ASP A 208 -18.81 9.51 -17.67
N ALA A 209 -18.67 8.81 -18.79
CA ALA A 209 -17.82 7.61 -18.90
C ALA A 209 -16.31 7.91 -18.69
N LYS A 210 -15.85 9.11 -19.07
CA LYS A 210 -14.45 9.50 -18.91
C LYS A 210 -14.14 9.78 -17.45
N GLU A 211 -15.05 10.46 -16.75
CA GLU A 211 -14.92 10.72 -15.32
C GLU A 211 -15.00 9.42 -14.50
N ARG A 212 -15.88 8.48 -14.88
CA ARG A 212 -15.97 7.14 -14.29
C ARG A 212 -14.65 6.37 -14.43
N ASN A 213 -14.08 6.33 -15.64
CA ASN A 213 -12.78 5.68 -15.86
C ASN A 213 -11.65 6.38 -15.07
N LYS A 214 -11.72 7.70 -14.94
CA LYS A 214 -10.79 8.46 -14.12
C LYS A 214 -10.91 8.09 -12.65
N LEU A 215 -12.14 8.03 -12.11
CA LEU A 215 -12.36 7.57 -10.73
C LEU A 215 -11.74 6.19 -10.50
N LEU A 216 -12.02 5.21 -11.37
CA LEU A 216 -11.50 3.85 -11.27
C LEU A 216 -9.96 3.75 -11.38
N SER A 217 -9.31 4.69 -12.09
CA SER A 217 -7.85 4.74 -12.22
C SER A 217 -7.19 5.50 -11.08
N ASP A 218 -7.80 6.58 -10.62
CA ASP A 218 -7.23 7.47 -9.62
C ASP A 218 -7.51 7.00 -8.18
N THR A 219 -8.53 6.13 -8.01
CA THR A 219 -8.93 5.57 -6.73
C THR A 219 -8.41 4.14 -6.60
N GLU A 220 -7.12 4.00 -6.42
CA GLU A 220 -6.44 2.72 -6.19
C GLU A 220 -5.55 2.82 -4.97
N GLY A 221 -5.70 1.91 -4.03
CA GLY A 221 -4.74 1.69 -2.96
C GLY A 221 -3.43 1.07 -3.50
N THR A 222 -2.46 0.97 -2.65
CA THR A 222 -1.14 0.43 -3.03
C THR A 222 -1.24 -1.05 -3.43
N SER A 223 -2.01 -1.85 -2.68
CA SER A 223 -2.24 -3.27 -3.00
C SER A 223 -3.05 -3.47 -4.27
N ASP A 224 -4.01 -2.58 -4.58
CA ASP A 224 -4.78 -2.62 -5.84
C ASP A 224 -3.87 -2.42 -7.05
N LYS A 225 -2.88 -1.52 -6.93
CA LYS A 225 -1.84 -1.29 -7.96
C LYS A 225 -0.95 -2.52 -8.14
N TYR A 226 -0.57 -3.20 -7.05
CA TYR A 226 0.17 -4.48 -7.14
C TYR A 226 -0.68 -5.54 -7.82
N ALA A 227 -1.94 -5.71 -7.42
CA ALA A 227 -2.88 -6.67 -8.01
C ALA A 227 -3.01 -6.45 -9.52
N ARG A 228 -3.30 -5.21 -9.95
CA ARG A 228 -3.43 -4.83 -11.36
C ARG A 228 -2.15 -5.10 -12.16
N THR A 229 -1.00 -4.75 -11.59
CA THR A 229 0.30 -4.91 -12.26
C THR A 229 0.63 -6.40 -12.45
N ILE A 230 0.52 -7.20 -11.39
CA ILE A 230 0.78 -8.64 -11.45
C ILE A 230 -0.22 -9.34 -12.38
N CYS A 231 -1.50 -9.03 -12.29
CA CYS A 231 -2.51 -9.60 -13.20
C CYS A 231 -2.26 -9.23 -14.67
N SER A 232 -1.70 -8.06 -14.95
CA SER A 232 -1.28 -7.69 -16.30
C SER A 232 -0.15 -8.59 -16.84
N TRP A 233 0.79 -9.00 -15.97
CA TRP A 233 1.82 -9.99 -16.35
C TRP A 233 1.22 -11.36 -16.61
N LEU A 234 0.38 -11.83 -15.68
CA LEU A 234 -0.29 -13.14 -15.79
C LEU A 234 -1.17 -13.24 -17.04
N LYS A 235 -1.80 -12.13 -17.45
CA LYS A 235 -2.55 -12.04 -18.70
C LYS A 235 -1.63 -12.23 -19.92
N GLN A 236 -0.47 -11.60 -19.97
CA GLN A 236 0.50 -11.77 -21.06
C GLN A 236 1.06 -13.20 -21.13
N LEU A 237 1.22 -13.88 -19.99
CA LEU A 237 1.60 -15.29 -19.91
C LEU A 237 0.46 -16.26 -20.29
N GLY A 238 -0.77 -15.74 -20.44
CA GLY A 238 -1.96 -16.54 -20.70
C GLY A 238 -2.43 -17.36 -19.49
N TRP A 239 -1.99 -17.01 -18.26
CA TRP A 239 -2.39 -17.72 -17.04
C TRP A 239 -3.70 -17.20 -16.47
N VAL A 240 -4.04 -15.94 -16.72
CA VAL A 240 -5.34 -15.35 -16.43
C VAL A 240 -5.90 -14.64 -17.66
N THR A 241 -7.22 -14.47 -17.68
CA THR A 241 -7.91 -13.59 -18.63
C THR A 241 -8.52 -12.42 -17.89
N GLN A 242 -8.57 -11.28 -18.55
CA GLN A 242 -9.28 -10.10 -18.04
C GLN A 242 -10.72 -10.15 -18.51
N VAL A 243 -11.64 -9.95 -17.61
CA VAL A 243 -13.09 -9.98 -17.85
C VAL A 243 -13.75 -8.75 -17.23
N ASN A 244 -15.00 -8.52 -17.60
CA ASN A 244 -15.86 -7.56 -16.94
C ASN A 244 -16.64 -8.28 -15.84
N LYS A 245 -16.60 -7.77 -14.61
CA LYS A 245 -17.40 -8.27 -13.47
C LYS A 245 -18.41 -7.20 -13.06
N THR A 246 -19.68 -7.54 -13.07
CA THR A 246 -20.70 -6.71 -12.44
C THR A 246 -20.68 -6.95 -10.95
N VAL A 247 -20.62 -5.89 -10.19
CA VAL A 247 -20.62 -5.88 -8.73
C VAL A 247 -21.72 -4.96 -8.25
N SER A 248 -22.33 -5.28 -7.09
CA SER A 248 -23.42 -4.49 -6.53
C SER A 248 -23.18 -4.11 -5.08
N THR A 249 -23.84 -3.06 -4.65
CA THR A 249 -23.93 -2.62 -3.25
C THR A 249 -25.30 -1.99 -3.00
N ILE A 250 -25.70 -1.88 -1.75
CA ILE A 250 -26.93 -1.19 -1.37
C ILE A 250 -26.60 0.25 -1.03
N LEU A 251 -27.22 1.21 -1.72
CA LEU A 251 -27.12 2.64 -1.50
C LEU A 251 -28.53 3.21 -1.30
N ASN A 252 -28.77 3.84 -0.14
CA ASN A 252 -30.08 4.43 0.18
C ASN A 252 -31.25 3.46 0.00
N GLU A 253 -31.09 2.22 0.49
CA GLU A 253 -32.06 1.12 0.40
C GLU A 253 -32.30 0.56 -1.02
N GLU A 254 -31.65 1.11 -2.06
CA GLU A 254 -31.69 0.61 -3.43
C GLU A 254 -30.41 -0.15 -3.79
N GLU A 255 -30.55 -1.23 -4.58
CA GLU A 255 -29.41 -1.95 -5.12
C GLU A 255 -28.79 -1.15 -6.26
N TYR A 256 -27.53 -0.74 -6.10
CA TYR A 256 -26.72 -0.15 -7.15
C TYR A 256 -25.69 -1.14 -7.67
N SER A 257 -25.59 -1.29 -8.98
CA SER A 257 -24.64 -2.18 -9.62
C SER A 257 -23.83 -1.48 -10.70
N ASP A 258 -22.58 -1.88 -10.86
CA ASP A 258 -21.70 -1.38 -11.90
C ASP A 258 -20.70 -2.45 -12.37
N THR A 259 -20.04 -2.19 -13.48
CA THR A 259 -19.12 -3.12 -14.11
C THR A 259 -17.67 -2.68 -13.94
N ILE A 260 -16.86 -3.53 -13.33
CA ILE A 260 -15.42 -3.34 -13.15
C ILE A 260 -14.68 -4.13 -14.24
N ALA A 261 -14.09 -3.41 -15.20
CA ALA A 261 -13.37 -4.00 -16.34
C ALA A 261 -12.02 -4.63 -15.95
N GLN A 262 -11.40 -4.19 -14.86
CA GLN A 262 -10.16 -4.78 -14.32
C GLN A 262 -10.48 -5.87 -13.32
N SER A 263 -11.14 -6.93 -13.84
CA SER A 263 -11.43 -8.18 -13.14
C SER A 263 -10.74 -9.32 -13.86
N TYR A 264 -10.38 -10.35 -13.12
CA TYR A 264 -9.52 -11.42 -13.64
C TYR A 264 -10.07 -12.79 -13.30
N GLN A 265 -9.88 -13.73 -14.22
CA GLN A 265 -10.28 -15.11 -14.08
C GLN A 265 -9.13 -16.03 -14.50
N ILE A 266 -8.96 -17.16 -13.80
CA ILE A 266 -7.94 -18.14 -14.12
C ILE A 266 -8.23 -18.85 -15.45
N THR A 267 -7.18 -19.17 -16.22
CA THR A 267 -7.29 -19.99 -17.42
C THR A 267 -6.93 -21.45 -17.15
N LEU A 268 -7.17 -22.36 -18.12
CA LEU A 268 -6.70 -23.74 -18.03
C LEU A 268 -5.15 -23.82 -17.93
N LYS A 269 -4.43 -22.90 -18.59
CA LYS A 269 -2.98 -22.78 -18.47
C LYS A 269 -2.59 -22.36 -17.07
N GLY A 270 -3.30 -21.38 -16.49
CA GLY A 270 -3.13 -20.94 -15.10
C GLY A 270 -3.36 -22.05 -14.09
N LEU A 271 -4.43 -22.85 -14.25
CA LEU A 271 -4.69 -24.01 -13.38
C LEU A 271 -3.54 -25.05 -13.41
N ARG A 272 -2.84 -25.20 -14.54
CA ARG A 272 -1.63 -26.05 -14.59
C ARG A 272 -0.48 -25.44 -13.77
N MET A 273 -0.33 -24.11 -13.79
CA MET A 273 0.69 -23.41 -12.98
C MET A 273 0.42 -23.56 -11.48
N ILE A 274 -0.84 -23.55 -11.06
CA ILE A 274 -1.22 -23.81 -9.64
C ILE A 274 -0.72 -25.17 -9.16
N LYS A 275 -0.69 -26.20 -10.01
CA LYS A 275 -0.12 -27.50 -9.63
C LYS A 275 1.36 -27.41 -9.26
N HIS A 276 2.14 -26.54 -9.93
CA HIS A 276 3.52 -26.25 -9.55
C HIS A 276 3.60 -25.45 -8.23
N ILE A 277 2.68 -24.50 -7.98
CA ILE A 277 2.64 -23.78 -6.73
C ILE A 277 2.40 -24.74 -5.56
N LYS A 278 1.48 -25.66 -5.73
CA LYS A 278 1.11 -26.68 -4.71
C LYS A 278 2.06 -27.86 -4.62
N GLY A 279 2.87 -28.12 -5.64
CA GLY A 279 3.72 -29.31 -5.71
C GLY A 279 2.93 -30.61 -5.83
N ILE A 280 1.89 -30.63 -6.66
CA ILE A 280 0.97 -31.77 -6.79
C ILE A 280 1.43 -32.73 -7.89
N SER A 281 1.47 -34.03 -7.58
CA SER A 281 1.79 -35.08 -8.53
C SER A 281 3.19 -34.90 -9.13
N LYS A 282 3.33 -34.90 -10.47
CA LYS A 282 4.59 -34.70 -11.19
C LYS A 282 5.08 -33.25 -11.27
N PHE A 283 4.27 -32.30 -10.75
CA PHE A 283 4.60 -30.88 -10.80
C PHE A 283 5.45 -30.50 -9.58
N ALA A 284 6.75 -30.40 -9.78
CA ALA A 284 7.66 -29.99 -8.71
C ALA A 284 7.36 -28.56 -8.25
N LYS A 285 7.38 -28.34 -6.93
CA LYS A 285 7.22 -27.03 -6.32
C LYS A 285 8.43 -26.15 -6.62
N ILE A 286 8.19 -24.93 -7.10
CA ILE A 286 9.26 -23.98 -7.41
C ILE A 286 9.62 -23.22 -6.12
N PRO A 287 10.93 -23.15 -5.76
CA PRO A 287 11.39 -22.38 -4.61
C PRO A 287 10.96 -20.92 -4.68
N LYS A 288 10.59 -20.34 -3.53
CA LYS A 288 10.13 -18.95 -3.42
C LYS A 288 11.30 -18.00 -3.16
N ARG A 289 11.46 -17.01 -4.01
CA ARG A 289 12.43 -15.93 -3.81
C ARG A 289 11.80 -14.88 -2.88
N VAL A 290 12.23 -14.87 -1.64
CA VAL A 290 11.82 -13.87 -0.65
C VAL A 290 12.97 -12.91 -0.42
N MET A 291 12.73 -11.65 -0.74
CA MET A 291 13.71 -10.58 -0.50
C MET A 291 13.44 -9.94 0.85
N TRP A 292 14.50 -9.59 1.57
CA TRP A 292 14.38 -8.91 2.85
C TRP A 292 13.55 -7.63 2.76
N ASP A 293 13.72 -6.85 1.67
CA ASP A 293 13.00 -5.60 1.43
C ASP A 293 11.49 -5.76 1.26
N MET A 294 11.01 -6.91 0.76
CA MET A 294 9.58 -7.14 0.53
C MET A 294 8.80 -7.36 1.83
N LEU A 295 9.49 -7.63 2.93
CA LEU A 295 8.87 -7.95 4.22
C LEU A 295 8.33 -6.71 4.97
N ALA A 296 8.63 -5.49 4.51
CA ALA A 296 7.96 -4.25 4.90
C ALA A 296 8.31 -3.14 3.88
N THR A 297 7.36 -2.26 3.55
CA THR A 297 7.55 -1.23 2.51
C THR A 297 7.62 0.19 3.06
N LYS A 298 6.51 0.74 3.55
CA LYS A 298 6.39 2.15 3.99
C LYS A 298 6.46 2.37 5.51
N ALA A 299 6.58 1.33 6.32
CA ALA A 299 6.59 1.49 7.77
C ALA A 299 7.80 2.30 8.26
N ILE A 300 7.62 3.08 9.31
CA ILE A 300 8.69 3.82 9.99
C ILE A 300 9.78 2.86 10.45
N ASP A 301 9.36 1.76 11.09
CA ASP A 301 10.23 0.69 11.59
C ASP A 301 10.44 -0.43 10.56
N ARG A 302 10.43 -0.12 9.28
CA ARG A 302 10.50 -1.16 8.23
C ARG A 302 11.67 -2.12 8.41
N ASP A 303 12.83 -1.65 8.84
CA ASP A 303 14.00 -2.50 9.01
C ASP A 303 13.87 -3.42 10.24
N TYR A 304 13.25 -2.94 11.32
CA TYR A 304 12.86 -3.77 12.45
C TYR A 304 11.85 -4.84 12.04
N LEU A 305 10.78 -4.47 11.31
CA LEU A 305 9.76 -5.39 10.83
C LEU A 305 10.34 -6.44 9.88
N ARG A 306 11.23 -6.05 8.96
CA ARG A 306 11.94 -6.93 8.04
C ARG A 306 12.81 -7.94 8.79
N ASN A 307 13.57 -7.50 9.82
CA ASN A 307 14.39 -8.37 10.66
C ASN A 307 13.52 -9.36 11.44
N ARG A 308 12.50 -8.89 12.12
CA ARG A 308 11.53 -9.72 12.86
C ARG A 308 10.95 -10.82 11.96
N ARG A 309 10.42 -10.44 10.81
CA ARG A 309 9.79 -11.35 9.84
C ARG A 309 10.80 -12.32 9.22
N THR A 310 12.04 -11.89 8.99
CA THR A 310 13.10 -12.78 8.52
C THR A 310 13.43 -13.86 9.56
N HIS A 311 13.62 -13.48 10.82
CA HIS A 311 13.84 -14.44 11.90
C HIS A 311 12.66 -15.40 12.06
N PHE A 312 11.46 -14.87 11.97
CA PHE A 312 10.23 -15.64 12.05
C PHE A 312 10.12 -16.68 10.91
N LEU A 313 10.33 -16.27 9.67
CA LEU A 313 10.32 -17.19 8.51
C LEU A 313 11.41 -18.25 8.64
N ASN A 314 12.61 -17.90 9.08
CA ASN A 314 13.68 -18.86 9.30
C ASN A 314 13.32 -19.93 10.35
N ALA A 315 12.60 -19.55 11.42
CA ALA A 315 12.12 -20.50 12.41
C ALA A 315 11.06 -21.47 11.86
N LEU A 316 10.21 -20.99 10.94
CA LEU A 316 9.14 -21.78 10.35
C LEU A 316 9.55 -22.72 9.22
N GLN A 317 10.72 -22.51 8.61
CA GLN A 317 11.19 -23.38 7.51
C GLN A 317 11.62 -24.78 8.01
N SER A 318 12.14 -24.88 9.24
CA SER A 318 12.72 -26.13 9.71
C SER A 318 11.67 -27.13 10.20
N ASP A 319 10.67 -26.67 10.97
CA ASP A 319 9.71 -27.55 11.65
C ASP A 319 8.42 -26.83 12.00
N PHE A 320 7.40 -27.57 12.46
CA PHE A 320 6.18 -27.01 13.04
C PHE A 320 6.48 -26.31 14.37
N ARG A 321 6.00 -25.07 14.52
CA ARG A 321 6.25 -24.20 15.68
C ARG A 321 4.94 -23.60 16.20
N SER A 322 4.77 -23.58 17.52
CA SER A 322 3.66 -22.87 18.18
C SER A 322 3.94 -21.36 18.27
N LEU A 323 2.90 -20.54 18.50
CA LEU A 323 3.07 -19.10 18.74
C LEU A 323 4.01 -18.81 19.91
N ALA A 324 3.81 -19.51 21.04
CA ALA A 324 4.68 -19.36 22.22
C ALA A 324 6.15 -19.70 21.93
N TYR A 325 6.42 -20.74 21.12
CA TYR A 325 7.79 -21.03 20.68
C TYR A 325 8.37 -19.88 19.85
N LEU A 326 7.60 -19.36 18.90
CA LEU A 326 8.03 -18.28 18.01
C LEU A 326 8.30 -16.98 18.79
N GLN A 327 7.45 -16.66 19.77
CA GLN A 327 7.68 -15.54 20.67
C GLN A 327 9.01 -15.67 21.41
N LYS A 328 9.24 -16.80 22.06
CA LYS A 328 10.50 -17.07 22.77
C LYS A 328 11.72 -17.08 21.83
N TYR A 329 11.56 -17.60 20.62
CA TYR A 329 12.61 -17.60 19.60
C TYR A 329 13.03 -16.18 19.20
N LEU A 330 12.09 -15.25 19.12
CA LEU A 330 12.33 -13.84 18.84
C LEU A 330 12.94 -13.13 20.06
N GLU A 331 12.43 -13.39 21.28
CA GLU A 331 12.93 -12.80 22.52
C GLU A 331 14.44 -13.07 22.74
N VAL A 332 14.91 -14.29 22.48
CA VAL A 332 16.33 -14.65 22.55
C VAL A 332 17.20 -13.83 21.59
N ARG A 333 16.58 -13.22 20.55
CA ARG A 333 17.23 -12.35 19.57
C ARG A 333 17.00 -10.86 19.83
N GLY A 334 16.49 -10.52 21.03
CA GLY A 334 16.20 -9.13 21.40
C GLY A 334 14.95 -8.54 20.77
N ILE A 335 14.07 -9.39 20.19
CA ILE A 335 12.82 -8.97 19.55
C ILE A 335 11.65 -9.39 20.43
N SER A 336 11.05 -8.43 21.16
CA SER A 336 9.91 -8.69 22.05
C SER A 336 8.60 -8.33 21.33
N GLU A 337 7.72 -9.32 21.12
CA GLU A 337 6.45 -9.17 20.42
C GLU A 337 5.31 -9.91 21.12
N SER A 338 4.08 -9.38 20.94
CA SER A 338 2.87 -10.05 21.41
C SER A 338 2.49 -11.25 20.52
N GLU A 339 1.72 -12.19 21.07
CA GLU A 339 1.19 -13.31 20.29
C GLU A 339 0.28 -12.80 19.15
N SER A 340 -0.48 -11.71 19.36
CA SER A 340 -1.34 -11.12 18.32
C SER A 340 -0.52 -10.58 17.15
N THR A 341 0.63 -9.93 17.41
CA THR A 341 1.54 -9.48 16.36
C THR A 341 2.10 -10.65 15.54
N ILE A 342 2.48 -11.74 16.23
CA ILE A 342 3.00 -12.94 15.55
C ILE A 342 1.89 -13.63 14.72
N ALA A 343 0.66 -13.65 15.21
CA ALA A 343 -0.49 -14.19 14.48
C ALA A 343 -0.82 -13.37 13.22
N ASP A 344 -0.77 -12.04 13.29
CA ASP A 344 -0.95 -11.16 12.14
C ASP A 344 0.16 -11.36 11.09
N ASP A 345 1.41 -11.52 11.52
CA ASP A 345 2.52 -11.84 10.61
C ASP A 345 2.34 -13.20 9.93
N LEU A 346 1.85 -14.24 10.65
CA LEU A 346 1.53 -15.54 10.07
C LEU A 346 0.48 -15.43 8.96
N SER A 347 -0.62 -14.73 9.24
CA SER A 347 -1.67 -14.49 8.25
C SER A 347 -1.15 -13.68 7.08
N SER A 348 -0.29 -12.70 7.35
CA SER A 348 0.33 -11.86 6.32
C SER A 348 1.29 -12.64 5.43
N PHE A 349 1.98 -13.67 5.94
CA PHE A 349 2.82 -14.53 5.09
C PHE A 349 2.01 -15.28 4.05
N ASP A 350 0.79 -15.74 4.37
CA ASP A 350 -0.13 -16.28 3.36
C ASP A 350 -0.54 -15.19 2.35
N ASN A 351 -0.86 -13.99 2.81
CA ASN A 351 -1.23 -12.85 1.96
C ASN A 351 -0.11 -12.38 1.01
N ILE A 352 1.14 -12.60 1.34
CA ILE A 352 2.25 -12.36 0.40
C ILE A 352 2.55 -13.56 -0.50
N GLY A 353 1.88 -14.70 -0.33
CA GLY A 353 1.95 -15.88 -1.20
C GLY A 353 2.91 -16.98 -0.74
N LEU A 354 3.20 -17.07 0.55
CA LEU A 354 3.89 -18.20 1.16
C LEU A 354 2.89 -19.22 1.69
N SER A 355 3.15 -20.48 1.47
CA SER A 355 2.27 -21.57 1.91
C SER A 355 2.55 -21.94 3.37
N ILE A 356 1.59 -21.68 4.26
CA ILE A 356 1.66 -22.02 5.68
C ILE A 356 0.82 -23.28 5.95
N ALA A 357 1.44 -24.34 6.44
CA ALA A 357 0.72 -25.49 6.96
C ALA A 357 0.43 -25.33 8.44
N VAL A 358 -0.77 -25.70 8.86
CA VAL A 358 -1.21 -25.66 10.26
C VAL A 358 -1.50 -27.08 10.73
N LYS A 359 -0.95 -27.48 11.87
CA LYS A 359 -1.19 -28.77 12.51
C LYS A 359 -1.18 -28.58 14.03
N GLN A 360 -2.30 -28.88 14.71
CA GLN A 360 -2.42 -28.80 16.18
C GLN A 360 -1.93 -27.46 16.76
N ASN A 361 -2.37 -26.32 16.19
CA ASN A 361 -1.93 -24.97 16.54
C ASN A 361 -0.43 -24.73 16.39
N GLN A 362 0.23 -25.50 15.55
CA GLN A 362 1.62 -25.28 15.13
C GLN A 362 1.67 -24.94 13.65
N TYR A 363 2.61 -24.13 13.26
CA TYR A 363 2.73 -23.53 11.94
C TYR A 363 4.07 -23.89 11.30
N LYS A 364 4.06 -24.13 9.99
CA LYS A 364 5.28 -24.38 9.20
C LYS A 364 5.15 -23.78 7.81
N VAL A 365 6.19 -23.12 7.34
CA VAL A 365 6.29 -22.76 5.92
C VAL A 365 6.64 -24.01 5.11
N THR A 366 5.81 -24.34 4.13
CA THR A 366 6.02 -25.52 3.27
C THR A 366 6.76 -25.20 1.98
N ASP A 367 6.99 -23.93 1.70
CA ASP A 367 7.80 -23.47 0.57
C ASP A 367 9.29 -23.52 0.93
N THR A 368 10.12 -23.89 -0.06
CA THR A 368 11.55 -23.65 0.03
C THR A 368 11.79 -22.17 -0.24
N ILE A 369 12.33 -21.44 0.74
CA ILE A 369 12.65 -20.01 0.59
C ILE A 369 14.12 -19.86 0.18
N VAL A 370 14.35 -19.03 -0.85
CA VAL A 370 15.69 -18.65 -1.31
C VAL A 370 15.84 -17.13 -1.31
N GLY A 371 17.07 -16.65 -1.16
CA GLY A 371 17.40 -15.21 -1.23
C GLY A 371 17.17 -14.42 0.06
N LEU A 372 16.53 -14.98 1.09
CA LEU A 372 16.22 -14.27 2.33
C LEU A 372 17.47 -14.20 3.24
N ARG A 373 18.02 -13.00 3.37
CA ARG A 373 19.16 -12.70 4.24
C ARG A 373 18.99 -11.33 4.87
N ILE A 374 19.28 -11.23 6.17
CA ILE A 374 19.38 -9.92 6.84
C ILE A 374 20.70 -9.27 6.41
N PRO A 375 20.68 -8.03 5.91
CA PRO A 375 21.91 -7.30 5.58
C PRO A 375 22.77 -7.11 6.82
N ALA A 376 24.08 -7.34 6.71
CA ALA A 376 25.01 -7.35 7.84
C ALA A 376 25.04 -6.02 8.64
N GLN A 377 24.75 -4.91 7.96
CA GLN A 377 24.75 -3.55 8.54
C GLN A 377 23.51 -3.25 9.39
N ILE A 378 22.47 -4.10 9.31
CA ILE A 378 21.14 -3.84 9.89
C ILE A 378 20.84 -4.80 11.06
N GLN A 379 21.82 -5.51 11.56
CA GLN A 379 21.66 -6.38 12.72
C GLN A 379 21.50 -5.52 14.01
N ASN A 380 20.47 -5.80 14.81
CA ASN A 380 20.17 -5.15 16.11
C ASN A 380 19.44 -3.78 16.04
N ILE A 381 18.44 -3.64 15.20
CA ILE A 381 17.55 -2.47 15.25
C ILE A 381 16.53 -2.67 16.37
N ALA A 382 16.45 -1.69 17.28
CA ALA A 382 15.46 -1.67 18.34
C ALA A 382 14.04 -1.35 17.78
N LYS A 383 13.02 -1.81 18.49
CA LYS A 383 11.62 -1.44 18.24
C LYS A 383 11.44 0.03 18.61
N SER A 384 10.83 0.84 17.73
CA SER A 384 10.53 2.23 18.05
C SER A 384 9.33 2.36 18.98
N ASP A 385 9.21 3.52 19.61
CA ASP A 385 8.04 3.85 20.44
C ASP A 385 6.75 3.76 19.62
N PHE A 386 6.81 4.11 18.33
CA PHE A 386 5.66 3.98 17.42
C PHE A 386 5.20 2.53 17.25
N SER A 387 6.10 1.60 17.01
CA SER A 387 5.76 0.18 16.93
C SER A 387 5.29 -0.38 18.27
N ILE A 388 5.81 0.14 19.39
CA ILE A 388 5.34 -0.24 20.74
C ILE A 388 3.88 0.19 20.92
N ILE A 389 3.53 1.43 20.55
CA ILE A 389 2.15 1.93 20.63
C ILE A 389 1.24 1.09 19.74
N LYS A 390 1.63 0.87 18.47
CA LYS A 390 0.84 0.08 17.52
C LYS A 390 0.58 -1.34 18.01
N ASP A 391 1.58 -1.97 18.64
CA ASP A 391 1.44 -3.29 19.26
C ASP A 391 0.54 -3.25 20.50
N ASN A 392 0.61 -2.20 21.31
CA ASN A 392 -0.28 -1.99 22.45
C ASN A 392 -1.75 -1.85 21.99
N ILE A 393 -2.01 -1.07 20.94
CA ILE A 393 -3.35 -0.95 20.38
C ILE A 393 -3.81 -2.29 19.80
N ARG A 394 -2.97 -2.99 19.02
CA ARG A 394 -3.29 -4.33 18.49
C ARG A 394 -3.78 -5.28 19.58
N ARG A 395 -3.13 -5.31 20.75
CA ARG A 395 -3.56 -6.15 21.88
C ARG A 395 -4.90 -5.75 22.49
N LYS A 396 -5.29 -4.48 22.36
CA LYS A 396 -6.58 -3.98 22.86
C LYS A 396 -7.72 -4.24 21.86
N LEU A 397 -7.43 -4.33 20.55
CA LEU A 397 -8.41 -4.63 19.52
C LEU A 397 -8.69 -6.14 19.46
N GLN A 398 -9.79 -6.56 20.07
CA GLN A 398 -10.25 -7.96 20.09
C GLN A 398 -11.41 -8.22 19.11
N TYR A 399 -12.19 -7.18 18.80
CA TYR A 399 -13.36 -7.23 17.95
C TYR A 399 -13.16 -6.46 16.64
N VAL A 400 -12.43 -5.35 16.66
CA VAL A 400 -12.10 -4.57 15.48
C VAL A 400 -10.99 -5.25 14.68
N ASN A 401 -11.17 -5.34 13.37
CA ASN A 401 -10.19 -5.97 12.49
C ASN A 401 -8.85 -5.19 12.51
N HIS A 402 -7.74 -5.93 12.68
CA HIS A 402 -6.40 -5.36 12.74
C HIS A 402 -5.95 -4.66 11.43
N LYS A 403 -6.68 -4.85 10.32
CA LYS A 403 -6.42 -4.07 9.10
C LYS A 403 -6.47 -2.56 9.35
N TYR A 404 -7.32 -2.09 10.26
CA TYR A 404 -7.45 -0.66 10.59
C TYR A 404 -6.30 -0.07 11.41
N LEU A 405 -5.36 -0.88 11.89
CA LEU A 405 -4.13 -0.39 12.52
C LEU A 405 -3.29 0.50 11.59
N LEU A 406 -3.49 0.36 10.26
CA LEU A 406 -2.87 1.24 9.27
C LEU A 406 -3.26 2.72 9.44
N LEU A 407 -4.42 3.02 10.06
CA LEU A 407 -4.86 4.38 10.33
C LEU A 407 -3.86 5.14 11.22
N ILE A 408 -3.14 4.43 12.11
CA ILE A 408 -2.12 5.03 12.96
C ILE A 408 -0.98 5.61 12.11
N ASP A 409 -0.55 4.87 11.06
CA ASP A 409 0.48 5.36 10.14
C ASP A 409 -0.05 6.49 9.24
N LEU A 410 -1.26 6.31 8.70
CA LEU A 410 -1.88 7.25 7.77
C LEU A 410 -2.15 8.62 8.40
N GLY A 411 -2.51 8.66 9.68
CA GLY A 411 -2.76 9.92 10.40
C GLY A 411 -1.56 10.85 10.47
N PHE A 412 -0.34 10.33 10.26
CA PHE A 412 0.92 11.09 10.21
C PHE A 412 1.53 11.20 8.79
N ASP A 413 0.90 10.63 7.76
CA ASP A 413 1.38 10.66 6.37
C ASP A 413 0.59 11.68 5.53
N SER A 414 1.13 12.89 5.39
CA SER A 414 0.51 13.97 4.60
C SER A 414 0.33 13.64 3.11
N ASP A 415 1.07 12.67 2.58
CA ASP A 415 0.96 12.26 1.18
C ASP A 415 -0.16 11.24 0.96
N SER A 416 -0.72 10.68 2.03
CA SER A 416 -1.75 9.64 2.02
C SER A 416 -3.10 10.12 2.61
N ASN A 417 -3.40 11.42 2.55
CA ASN A 417 -4.66 11.98 3.06
C ASN A 417 -5.89 11.24 2.56
N ARG A 418 -5.94 10.94 1.25
CA ARG A 418 -7.06 10.23 0.64
C ARG A 418 -7.24 8.81 1.19
N ASP A 419 -6.15 8.06 1.38
CA ASP A 419 -6.21 6.73 1.98
C ASP A 419 -6.72 6.82 3.42
N TYR A 420 -6.32 7.87 4.15
CA TYR A 420 -6.78 8.12 5.52
C TYR A 420 -8.29 8.36 5.60
N GLU A 421 -8.85 9.22 4.73
CA GLU A 421 -10.29 9.45 4.61
C GLU A 421 -11.05 8.15 4.29
N ILE A 422 -10.57 7.39 3.29
CA ILE A 422 -11.21 6.14 2.84
C ILE A 422 -11.22 5.11 3.97
N GLN A 423 -10.10 4.90 4.64
CA GLN A 423 -10.01 3.90 5.71
C GLN A 423 -10.79 4.33 6.97
N THR A 424 -10.90 5.64 7.24
CA THR A 424 -11.79 6.15 8.29
C THR A 424 -13.27 5.90 7.95
N ALA A 425 -13.67 6.18 6.72
CA ALA A 425 -15.04 5.91 6.27
C ALA A 425 -15.36 4.41 6.34
N GLU A 426 -14.44 3.54 5.91
CA GLU A 426 -14.62 2.09 5.97
C GLU A 426 -14.74 1.57 7.41
N LEU A 427 -13.89 2.07 8.33
CA LEU A 427 -14.00 1.74 9.74
C LEU A 427 -15.40 2.08 10.27
N LEU A 428 -15.90 3.26 9.97
CA LEU A 428 -17.20 3.71 10.49
C LEU A 428 -18.38 3.00 9.82
N THR A 429 -18.38 2.87 8.49
CA THR A 429 -19.54 2.36 7.75
C THR A 429 -19.58 0.84 7.67
N THR A 430 -18.44 0.18 7.45
CA THR A 430 -18.38 -1.28 7.28
C THR A 430 -18.15 -2.00 8.60
N GLU A 431 -17.13 -1.58 9.35
CA GLU A 431 -16.75 -2.26 10.58
C GLU A 431 -17.72 -1.95 11.72
N LEU A 432 -18.18 -0.71 11.83
CA LEU A 432 -19.07 -0.24 12.89
C LEU A 432 -20.53 -0.08 12.45
N ALA A 433 -20.86 -0.37 11.20
CA ALA A 433 -22.22 -0.34 10.66
C ALA A 433 -22.98 0.99 10.84
N PHE A 434 -22.28 2.13 10.90
CA PHE A 434 -22.93 3.43 10.73
C PHE A 434 -23.47 3.54 9.30
N LYS A 435 -24.63 4.14 9.12
CA LYS A 435 -25.08 4.61 7.81
C LYS A 435 -24.28 5.87 7.43
N GLY A 436 -24.01 6.08 6.14
CA GLY A 436 -23.27 7.22 5.66
C GLY A 436 -22.26 6.88 4.58
N ALA A 437 -21.33 7.81 4.31
CA ALA A 437 -20.38 7.67 3.23
C ALA A 437 -19.12 8.53 3.39
N ARG A 438 -18.05 8.15 2.64
CA ARG A 438 -17.01 9.08 2.24
C ARG A 438 -17.56 9.98 1.14
N LEU A 439 -17.49 11.29 1.34
CA LEU A 439 -17.91 12.27 0.35
C LEU A 439 -16.68 12.82 -0.40
N GLY A 440 -15.71 13.35 0.33
CA GLY A 440 -14.48 13.89 -0.26
C GLY A 440 -14.71 14.91 -1.37
N ASP A 441 -13.64 15.37 -2.00
CA ASP A 441 -13.67 16.33 -3.10
C ASP A 441 -14.03 17.79 -2.69
N THR A 442 -14.05 18.68 -3.67
CA THR A 442 -14.17 20.12 -3.44
C THR A 442 -15.51 20.49 -2.81
N ARG A 443 -15.49 21.20 -1.68
CA ARG A 443 -16.67 21.74 -0.97
C ARG A 443 -17.61 20.70 -0.38
N LYS A 444 -17.09 19.55 0.01
CA LYS A 444 -17.81 18.53 0.78
C LYS A 444 -16.99 18.16 2.02
N PRO A 445 -17.60 17.73 3.14
CA PRO A 445 -16.89 17.04 4.22
C PRO A 445 -16.22 15.76 3.71
N ASP A 446 -15.19 15.28 4.41
CA ASP A 446 -14.52 14.03 4.01
C ASP A 446 -15.41 12.81 4.22
N VAL A 447 -16.04 12.70 5.41
CA VAL A 447 -16.90 11.60 5.79
C VAL A 447 -18.13 12.12 6.52
N CYS A 448 -19.30 11.59 6.20
CA CYS A 448 -20.53 11.83 6.98
C CYS A 448 -21.14 10.49 7.37
N VAL A 449 -21.44 10.33 8.65
CA VAL A 449 -22.08 9.11 9.18
C VAL A 449 -23.21 9.45 10.14
N TYR A 450 -24.16 8.52 10.30
CA TYR A 450 -25.27 8.67 11.23
C TYR A 450 -25.78 7.34 11.77
N TYR A 451 -26.46 7.41 12.90
CA TYR A 451 -27.16 6.28 13.50
C TYR A 451 -28.42 6.80 14.22
N GLY A 452 -29.60 6.29 13.83
CA GLY A 452 -30.88 6.83 14.33
C GLY A 452 -31.02 8.31 13.99
N GLU A 453 -31.27 9.14 15.00
CA GLU A 453 -31.47 10.58 14.86
C GLU A 453 -30.16 11.39 14.91
N ASN A 454 -29.01 10.76 15.16
CA ASN A 454 -27.73 11.42 15.38
C ASN A 454 -26.83 11.33 14.15
N GLY A 455 -26.28 12.46 13.71
CA GLY A 455 -25.36 12.59 12.58
C GLY A 455 -24.01 13.17 12.99
N LEU A 456 -22.94 12.75 12.32
CA LEU A 456 -21.57 13.24 12.53
C LEU A 456 -20.95 13.67 11.21
N ILE A 457 -20.50 14.93 11.15
CA ILE A 457 -19.77 15.52 10.03
C ILE A 457 -18.29 15.44 10.37
N ILE A 458 -17.50 14.76 9.54
CA ILE A 458 -16.09 14.43 9.83
C ILE A 458 -15.17 15.04 8.79
N ASP A 459 -14.06 15.61 9.27
CA ASP A 459 -12.96 16.13 8.47
C ASP A 459 -11.64 15.49 8.92
N ASN A 460 -10.99 14.76 8.00
CA ASN A 460 -9.76 14.02 8.27
C ASN A 460 -8.52 14.86 7.96
N LYS A 461 -7.53 14.83 8.84
CA LYS A 461 -6.31 15.63 8.70
C LYS A 461 -5.07 14.81 9.02
N ALA A 462 -4.29 14.45 7.99
CA ALA A 462 -3.03 13.73 8.14
C ALA A 462 -1.85 14.71 8.12
N TYR A 463 -1.17 14.87 9.25
CA TYR A 463 -0.04 15.78 9.40
C TYR A 463 1.10 15.15 10.20
N SER A 464 2.30 15.17 9.64
CA SER A 464 3.49 14.54 10.25
C SER A 464 3.90 15.13 11.61
N LYS A 465 3.50 16.37 11.92
CA LYS A 465 3.84 17.09 13.17
C LYS A 465 2.62 17.33 14.08
N GLY A 466 1.54 16.59 13.87
CA GLY A 466 0.27 16.86 14.52
C GLY A 466 -0.52 18.02 13.89
N TYR A 467 -1.79 18.12 14.22
CA TYR A 467 -2.74 19.05 13.63
C TYR A 467 -3.16 20.15 14.61
N SER A 468 -2.93 21.40 14.24
CA SER A 468 -3.21 22.56 15.11
C SER A 468 -4.57 23.21 14.88
N LEU A 469 -5.38 22.72 13.94
CA LEU A 469 -6.67 23.25 13.51
C LEU A 469 -6.58 24.76 13.16
N PRO A 470 -6.05 25.13 11.97
CA PRO A 470 -6.00 26.51 11.52
C PRO A 470 -7.40 27.15 11.40
N MET A 471 -7.52 28.48 11.53
CA MET A 471 -8.79 29.18 11.45
C MET A 471 -9.53 28.91 10.13
N SER A 472 -8.83 28.82 9.01
CA SER A 472 -9.43 28.49 7.71
C SER A 472 -10.15 27.16 7.69
N GLN A 473 -9.66 26.17 8.43
CA GLN A 473 -10.28 24.85 8.54
C GLN A 473 -11.46 24.88 9.54
N ALA A 474 -11.38 25.68 10.59
CA ALA A 474 -12.50 25.95 11.47
C ALA A 474 -13.66 26.65 10.70
N ASP A 475 -13.33 27.65 9.85
CA ASP A 475 -14.30 28.31 8.97
C ASP A 475 -14.92 27.34 7.95
N GLU A 476 -14.16 26.38 7.48
CA GLU A 476 -14.64 25.32 6.59
C GLU A 476 -15.68 24.43 7.27
N MET A 477 -15.42 24.00 8.50
CA MET A 477 -16.37 23.22 9.30
C MET A 477 -17.64 24.05 9.63
N VAL A 478 -17.51 25.33 9.98
CA VAL A 478 -18.67 26.23 10.15
C VAL A 478 -19.53 26.24 8.89
N ARG A 479 -18.90 26.37 7.71
CA ARG A 479 -19.62 26.34 6.44
C ARG A 479 -20.38 25.01 6.26
N TYR A 480 -19.77 23.86 6.52
CA TYR A 480 -20.44 22.56 6.42
C TYR A 480 -21.66 22.48 7.36
N ILE A 481 -21.51 22.91 8.59
CA ILE A 481 -22.61 22.91 9.56
C ILE A 481 -23.77 23.81 9.09
N GLU A 482 -23.48 25.03 8.62
CA GLU A 482 -24.51 25.96 8.13
C GLU A 482 -25.16 25.47 6.82
N GLU A 483 -24.41 24.85 5.92
CA GLU A 483 -24.95 24.20 4.71
C GLU A 483 -25.91 23.06 5.07
N ASN A 484 -25.57 22.22 6.06
CA ASN A 484 -26.43 21.12 6.52
C ASN A 484 -27.71 21.64 7.19
N LYS A 485 -27.65 22.75 7.94
CA LYS A 485 -28.84 23.38 8.53
C LYS A 485 -29.75 23.98 7.47
N ALA A 486 -29.18 24.70 6.52
CA ALA A 486 -29.92 25.37 5.48
C ALA A 486 -30.52 24.43 4.45
N ARG A 487 -29.83 23.35 4.09
CA ARG A 487 -30.18 22.31 3.07
C ARG A 487 -30.68 22.91 1.75
N GLN A 488 -30.05 24.01 1.28
CA GLN A 488 -30.44 24.73 0.08
C GLN A 488 -29.45 24.51 -1.06
N SER A 489 -29.93 24.01 -2.20
CA SER A 489 -29.11 23.78 -3.40
C SER A 489 -28.50 25.06 -3.98
N SER A 490 -29.07 26.23 -3.71
CA SER A 490 -28.53 27.54 -4.07
C SER A 490 -27.23 27.89 -3.32
N ILE A 491 -27.04 27.35 -2.11
CA ILE A 491 -25.86 27.58 -1.27
C ILE A 491 -24.73 26.61 -1.68
N ASN A 492 -25.07 25.33 -1.81
CA ASN A 492 -24.13 24.30 -2.30
C ASN A 492 -24.85 23.37 -3.29
N PRO A 493 -24.52 23.45 -4.61
CA PRO A 493 -25.13 22.62 -5.63
C PRO A 493 -24.91 21.12 -5.43
N ASN A 494 -23.82 20.73 -4.72
CA ASN A 494 -23.48 19.32 -4.46
C ASN A 494 -24.48 18.65 -3.52
N GLN A 495 -25.21 19.43 -2.71
CA GLN A 495 -26.25 18.93 -1.79
C GLN A 495 -25.79 17.74 -0.92
N TRP A 496 -24.53 17.76 -0.47
CA TRP A 496 -23.87 16.66 0.24
C TRP A 496 -24.62 16.20 1.50
N TRP A 497 -25.44 17.08 2.14
CA TRP A 497 -26.29 16.76 3.29
C TRP A 497 -27.40 15.73 3.02
N LYS A 498 -27.69 15.42 1.72
CA LYS A 498 -28.61 14.36 1.35
C LYS A 498 -28.18 12.98 1.77
N ILE A 499 -26.92 12.82 2.21
CA ILE A 499 -26.43 11.57 2.81
C ILE A 499 -27.18 11.25 4.12
N PHE A 500 -27.67 12.26 4.81
CA PHE A 500 -28.45 12.09 6.03
C PHE A 500 -29.92 11.90 5.71
N GLU A 501 -30.54 10.86 6.30
CA GLU A 501 -31.99 10.67 6.25
C GLU A 501 -32.72 11.85 6.93
N ASP A 502 -33.97 12.07 6.58
CA ASP A 502 -34.79 13.17 7.17
C ASP A 502 -35.03 13.02 8.66
N THR A 503 -34.89 11.81 9.20
CA THR A 503 -34.96 11.51 10.64
C THR A 503 -33.76 12.02 11.44
N VAL A 504 -32.64 12.31 10.78
CA VAL A 504 -31.41 12.79 11.44
C VAL A 504 -31.56 14.29 11.76
N CYS A 505 -31.68 14.61 13.03
CA CYS A 505 -31.93 15.97 13.50
C CYS A 505 -30.87 16.47 14.50
N ASN A 506 -30.12 15.59 15.15
CA ASN A 506 -29.04 15.90 16.07
C ASN A 506 -27.69 15.78 15.39
N PHE A 507 -26.92 16.86 15.32
CA PHE A 507 -25.65 16.86 14.60
C PHE A 507 -24.49 17.25 15.50
N ASN A 508 -23.40 16.51 15.36
CA ASN A 508 -22.09 16.84 15.87
C ASN A 508 -21.09 16.94 14.71
N TYR A 509 -19.92 17.48 14.98
CA TYR A 509 -18.80 17.42 14.06
C TYR A 509 -17.56 16.82 14.73
N ALA A 510 -16.65 16.29 13.91
CA ALA A 510 -15.38 15.76 14.39
C ALA A 510 -14.23 16.12 13.44
N PHE A 511 -13.09 16.48 14.03
CA PHE A 511 -11.81 16.43 13.33
C PHE A 511 -11.11 15.14 13.73
N VAL A 512 -10.58 14.42 12.74
CA VAL A 512 -9.82 13.17 12.94
C VAL A 512 -8.40 13.37 12.46
N SER A 513 -7.40 13.13 13.32
CA SER A 513 -5.98 13.30 12.98
C SER A 513 -5.10 12.28 13.71
N GLY A 514 -3.84 12.15 13.31
CA GLY A 514 -2.86 11.37 14.06
C GLY A 514 -2.66 11.88 15.47
N GLU A 515 -2.55 13.21 15.62
CA GLU A 515 -2.39 13.93 16.89
C GLU A 515 -2.90 15.37 16.76
N PHE A 516 -3.32 15.96 17.88
CA PHE A 516 -3.70 17.38 17.95
C PHE A 516 -2.69 18.18 18.76
N THR A 517 -2.37 19.40 18.27
CA THR A 517 -1.37 20.30 18.87
C THR A 517 -1.87 21.74 18.90
N GLY A 518 -1.24 22.59 19.73
CA GLY A 518 -1.53 24.02 19.78
C GLY A 518 -2.93 24.35 20.35
N GLY A 519 -3.50 25.45 19.88
CA GLY A 519 -4.77 26.00 20.40
C GLY A 519 -6.03 25.47 19.71
N PHE A 520 -6.07 24.19 19.31
CA PHE A 520 -7.22 23.62 18.61
C PHE A 520 -8.52 23.66 19.43
N LYS A 521 -8.46 23.59 20.76
CA LYS A 521 -9.63 23.68 21.66
C LYS A 521 -10.35 25.03 21.53
N ASP A 522 -9.61 26.13 21.42
CA ASP A 522 -10.19 27.45 21.19
C ASP A 522 -10.93 27.52 19.86
N ARG A 523 -10.44 26.77 18.84
CA ARG A 523 -11.10 26.67 17.54
C ARG A 523 -12.39 25.86 17.61
N LEU A 524 -12.40 24.75 18.35
CA LEU A 524 -13.62 23.96 18.56
C LEU A 524 -14.70 24.81 19.29
N ASN A 525 -14.31 25.53 20.33
CA ASN A 525 -15.21 26.47 21.02
C ASN A 525 -15.72 27.55 20.07
N ASN A 526 -14.88 28.16 19.25
CA ASN A 526 -15.29 29.17 18.27
C ASN A 526 -16.31 28.61 17.26
N ILE A 527 -16.14 27.38 16.77
CA ILE A 527 -17.11 26.72 15.88
C ILE A 527 -18.44 26.55 16.60
N CYS A 528 -18.45 26.08 17.85
CA CYS A 528 -19.65 25.90 18.66
C CYS A 528 -20.36 27.23 18.94
N GLU A 529 -19.63 28.28 19.30
CA GLU A 529 -20.20 29.63 19.54
C GLU A 529 -20.91 30.17 18.29
N ARG A 530 -20.35 29.99 17.12
CA ARG A 530 -20.87 30.47 15.83
C ARG A 530 -22.05 29.66 15.34
N THR A 531 -21.99 28.34 15.51
CA THR A 531 -22.95 27.42 14.89
C THR A 531 -23.96 26.84 15.87
N ARG A 532 -23.74 26.94 17.18
CA ARG A 532 -24.51 26.24 18.21
C ARG A 532 -24.54 24.71 18.04
N VAL A 533 -23.54 24.15 17.35
CA VAL A 533 -23.33 22.72 17.20
C VAL A 533 -22.03 22.36 17.90
N SER A 534 -22.08 21.39 18.78
CA SER A 534 -20.90 20.87 19.47
C SER A 534 -20.15 19.88 18.62
N GLY A 535 -18.86 19.72 18.89
CA GLY A 535 -18.03 18.77 18.21
C GLY A 535 -16.83 18.31 19.02
N GLY A 536 -15.90 17.63 18.40
CA GLY A 536 -14.69 17.15 19.07
C GLY A 536 -13.52 16.93 18.12
N ALA A 537 -12.36 16.78 18.74
CA ALA A 537 -11.15 16.32 18.09
C ALA A 537 -10.84 14.90 18.57
N ILE A 538 -10.65 13.95 17.65
CA ILE A 538 -10.34 12.58 18.03
C ILE A 538 -9.05 12.13 17.30
N ASN A 539 -8.05 11.73 18.07
CA ASN A 539 -6.86 11.16 17.46
C ASN A 539 -7.11 9.70 17.02
N THR A 540 -6.27 9.22 16.10
CA THR A 540 -6.45 7.89 15.49
C THR A 540 -6.49 6.76 16.52
N ILE A 541 -5.71 6.86 17.59
CA ILE A 541 -5.68 5.84 18.65
C ILE A 541 -7.03 5.81 19.39
N ASN A 542 -7.53 6.97 19.80
CA ASN A 542 -8.83 7.05 20.45
C ASN A 542 -9.98 6.66 19.50
N LEU A 543 -9.86 6.92 18.19
CA LEU A 543 -10.82 6.45 17.20
C LEU A 543 -10.88 4.91 17.14
N LEU A 544 -9.74 4.24 17.14
CA LEU A 544 -9.66 2.77 17.17
C LEU A 544 -10.20 2.18 18.48
N LEU A 545 -9.92 2.82 19.62
CA LEU A 545 -10.46 2.40 20.91
C LEU A 545 -11.98 2.64 21.00
N LEU A 546 -12.48 3.74 20.46
CA LEU A 546 -13.91 4.02 20.34
C LEU A 546 -14.60 2.92 19.50
N ALA A 547 -13.97 2.56 18.39
CA ALA A 547 -14.45 1.50 17.52
C ALA A 547 -14.51 0.14 18.26
N GLU A 548 -13.49 -0.18 19.04
CA GLU A 548 -13.45 -1.41 19.85
C GLU A 548 -14.56 -1.45 20.92
N GLU A 549 -14.79 -0.33 21.62
CA GLU A 549 -15.85 -0.21 22.63
C GLU A 549 -17.25 -0.36 22.01
N LEU A 550 -17.46 0.23 20.83
CA LEU A 550 -18.72 0.08 20.09
C LEU A 550 -18.92 -1.36 19.60
N LYS A 551 -17.93 -1.91 18.92
CA LYS A 551 -18.06 -3.25 18.32
C LYS A 551 -18.17 -4.37 19.34
N SER A 552 -17.54 -4.22 20.50
CA SER A 552 -17.67 -5.14 21.63
C SER A 552 -19.02 -5.05 22.35
N GLY A 553 -19.84 -4.03 22.06
CA GLY A 553 -21.11 -3.76 22.74
C GLY A 553 -20.95 -3.12 24.13
N ARG A 554 -19.73 -2.75 24.55
CA ARG A 554 -19.50 -2.02 25.81
C ARG A 554 -19.96 -0.57 25.74
N MET A 555 -20.05 -0.01 24.53
CA MET A 555 -20.57 1.33 24.26
C MET A 555 -21.78 1.24 23.31
N SER A 556 -22.82 2.04 23.58
CA SER A 556 -23.95 2.20 22.65
C SER A 556 -23.68 3.32 21.65
N TYR A 557 -24.35 3.28 20.49
CA TYR A 557 -24.22 4.34 19.47
C TYR A 557 -24.61 5.73 19.99
N PRO A 558 -25.72 5.94 20.73
CA PRO A 558 -26.01 7.25 21.30
C PRO A 558 -24.94 7.74 22.26
N LYS A 559 -24.31 6.84 23.04
CA LYS A 559 -23.20 7.19 23.91
C LYS A 559 -21.96 7.61 23.11
N CYS A 560 -21.72 7.00 21.98
CA CYS A 560 -20.63 7.38 21.09
C CYS A 560 -20.74 8.85 20.66
N PHE A 561 -21.91 9.30 20.21
CA PHE A 561 -22.13 10.70 19.82
C PHE A 561 -21.89 11.67 20.96
N SER A 562 -22.21 11.30 22.21
CA SER A 562 -22.01 12.20 23.37
C SER A 562 -20.54 12.54 23.66
N TYR A 563 -19.58 11.79 23.13
CA TYR A 563 -18.16 12.16 23.22
C TYR A 563 -17.83 13.40 22.39
N PHE A 564 -18.64 13.71 21.39
CA PHE A 564 -18.48 14.89 20.53
C PHE A 564 -19.29 16.11 21.01
N ASP A 565 -19.88 16.06 22.20
CA ASP A 565 -20.60 17.21 22.80
C ASP A 565 -19.69 18.16 23.58
N THR A 566 -18.39 17.84 23.73
CA THR A 566 -17.50 18.46 24.71
C THR A 566 -16.72 19.67 24.19
N ASN A 567 -16.62 19.86 22.86
CA ASN A 567 -15.73 20.83 22.21
C ASN A 567 -14.27 20.68 22.66
N ASP A 568 -13.83 19.44 22.90
CA ASP A 568 -12.50 19.09 23.38
C ASP A 568 -11.96 17.87 22.63
N GLU A 569 -10.77 17.41 23.00
CA GLU A 569 -10.24 16.16 22.54
C GLU A 569 -10.98 14.99 23.18
N VAL A 570 -11.38 14.03 22.34
CA VAL A 570 -12.08 12.81 22.77
C VAL A 570 -11.08 11.82 23.34
N HIS A 571 -11.27 11.44 24.59
CA HIS A 571 -10.48 10.42 25.26
C HIS A 571 -11.35 9.22 25.63
N ILE A 572 -10.89 8.03 25.26
CA ILE A 572 -11.57 6.79 25.60
C ILE A 572 -10.98 6.23 26.91
N PRO A 573 -11.80 5.91 27.95
CA PRO A 573 -11.31 5.57 29.29
C PRO A 573 -10.37 4.36 29.37
N THR A 574 -10.31 3.51 28.35
CA THR A 574 -9.39 2.38 28.27
C THR A 574 -7.94 2.78 27.93
N TYR A 575 -7.74 4.03 27.53
CA TYR A 575 -6.44 4.61 27.23
C TYR A 575 -5.71 4.96 28.54
N ARG A 576 -4.47 4.49 28.72
CA ARG A 576 -3.63 4.88 29.85
C ARG A 576 -2.84 6.13 29.48
N ASP A 577 -2.73 7.07 30.44
CA ASP A 577 -1.99 8.34 30.24
C ASP A 577 -0.52 8.11 29.85
N ASP A 578 0.10 7.01 30.33
CA ASP A 578 1.47 6.61 29.94
C ASP A 578 1.65 6.40 28.43
N ASP A 579 0.60 5.95 27.74
CA ASP A 579 0.61 5.79 26.27
C ASP A 579 0.54 7.15 25.54
N TYR A 580 0.08 8.21 26.23
CA TYR A 580 -0.12 9.56 25.66
C TYR A 580 1.19 10.38 25.60
N GLU A 581 2.05 10.26 26.63
CA GLU A 581 3.37 10.92 26.62
C GLU A 581 4.28 10.36 25.52
N ILE A 582 4.21 9.05 25.30
CA ILE A 582 4.92 8.38 24.20
C ILE A 582 4.45 8.93 22.84
N HIS A 583 3.16 9.19 22.70
CA HIS A 583 2.59 9.74 21.46
C HIS A 583 3.10 11.16 21.13
N ARG A 584 3.29 12.01 22.17
CA ARG A 584 3.86 13.35 22.02
C ARG A 584 5.32 13.33 21.59
N SER A 585 6.12 12.40 22.11
CA SER A 585 7.52 12.27 21.74
C SER A 585 7.68 11.85 20.28
N MET A 586 6.76 11.04 19.74
CA MET A 586 6.78 10.56 18.36
C MET A 586 6.53 11.66 17.32
N ALA A 587 5.64 12.62 17.60
CA ALA A 587 5.44 13.76 16.71
C ALA A 587 6.73 14.61 16.63
N ALA A 588 7.49 14.68 17.73
CA ALA A 588 8.77 15.37 17.79
C ALA A 588 9.90 14.63 17.03
N GLU A 589 9.99 13.29 17.13
CA GLU A 589 11.01 12.50 16.44
C GLU A 589 10.79 12.44 14.92
N LYS A 590 9.56 12.25 14.44
CA LYS A 590 9.23 12.37 13.01
C LYS A 590 9.61 13.73 12.43
N SER A 591 9.55 14.80 13.23
CA SER A 591 9.97 16.14 12.78
C SER A 591 11.47 16.25 12.52
N VAL A 592 12.30 15.44 13.18
CA VAL A 592 13.76 15.42 13.01
C VAL A 592 14.16 14.59 11.79
N GLU A 593 13.51 13.45 11.53
CA GLU A 593 13.82 12.60 10.37
C GLU A 593 13.37 13.21 9.03
N TYR A 594 12.20 13.85 8.95
CA TYR A 594 11.75 14.54 7.73
C TYR A 594 12.55 15.81 7.44
N GLY A 595 13.02 16.52 8.48
CA GLY A 595 13.88 17.69 8.34
C GLY A 595 15.28 17.35 7.79
N SER A 596 15.78 16.14 8.03
CA SER A 596 17.09 15.69 7.54
C SER A 596 17.04 15.13 6.10
N GLN A 597 15.89 14.76 5.58
CA GLN A 597 15.73 14.25 4.20
C GLN A 597 15.43 15.35 3.16
N HIS A 598 14.97 16.53 3.57
CA HIS A 598 14.67 17.66 2.68
C HIS A 598 15.63 18.86 2.83
N GLY A 599 16.67 18.74 3.64
CA GLY A 599 17.64 19.78 3.96
C GLY A 599 18.99 19.67 3.28
N VAL A 600 19.09 19.15 2.06
CA VAL A 600 20.26 19.34 1.19
C VAL A 600 19.84 19.39 -0.28
N ASN A 601 19.69 20.65 -0.75
CA ASN A 601 19.77 21.16 -2.14
C ASN A 601 19.08 20.38 -3.29
#